data_0b7b678b66f15c52ab6f592a8b0fb53e
#
_entry.id   0b7b678b66f15c52ab6f592a8b0fb53e
#
_cell.length_a   1.000
_cell.length_b   1.000
_cell.length_c   1.000
_cell.angle_alpha   90.00
_cell.angle_beta   90.00
_cell.angle_gamma   90.00
#
_symmetry.space_group_name_H-M   'P 1'
#
loop_
_entity.id
_entity.type
_entity.pdbx_description
1 polymer ?
#
loop_
_entity_poly.entity_id
_entity_poly.type
_entity_poly.pdbx_seq_one_letter_code
_entity_poly.pdbx_strand_id
1 'polypeptide(L)'
;LCDRRQRQMCIRDRIKEVHENGVQICLVIGGGNIFRGAKEAVNGMNRTVADQIGMLATVMNALSMQNALEKIGVSVRVMSGIHIPDVCENYVYRRALRHLEKNRVIIFAGGTGNPYFTTDTGAALRASEMQCDALFKATQVDGVYDSDPRQNSGAQRYTAVTYDEVINRQLKVMDTAAVALARENNIPIIVFAQKGDQALADAVSGQGNFTIIKQEV
;
A
#
# COMPACT_ATOMS: atom_id res chain seq x y z
N LEU A 1 15.04 -17.70 0.31
CA LEU A 1 14.55 -16.75 -0.70
C LEU A 1 13.20 -17.27 -1.20
N CYS A 2 12.10 -16.69 -0.68
CA CYS A 2 10.76 -17.03 -1.15
C CYS A 2 10.63 -16.53 -2.60
N ASP A 3 10.37 -17.42 -3.54
CA ASP A 3 10.15 -17.10 -4.95
C ASP A 3 8.99 -16.10 -5.10
N ARG A 4 9.00 -15.32 -6.18
CA ARG A 4 7.98 -14.30 -6.49
C ARG A 4 6.57 -14.89 -6.47
N ARG A 5 6.39 -16.14 -6.96
CA ARG A 5 5.12 -16.87 -6.94
C ARG A 5 4.68 -17.22 -5.52
N GLN A 6 5.60 -17.74 -4.68
CA GLN A 6 5.31 -18.06 -3.28
C GLN A 6 4.91 -16.80 -2.48
N ARG A 7 5.57 -15.65 -2.74
CA ARG A 7 5.25 -14.39 -2.08
C ARG A 7 3.84 -13.88 -2.43
N GLN A 8 3.42 -14.00 -3.70
CA GLN A 8 2.06 -13.68 -4.12
C GLN A 8 1.03 -14.64 -3.52
N MET A 9 1.35 -15.92 -3.40
CA MET A 9 0.47 -16.91 -2.76
C MET A 9 0.23 -16.58 -1.29
N CYS A 10 1.28 -16.28 -0.53
CA CYS A 10 1.14 -15.91 0.88
C CYS A 10 0.32 -14.61 1.08
N ILE A 11 0.52 -13.58 0.23
CA ILE A 11 -0.20 -12.32 0.33
C ILE A 11 -1.69 -12.50 0.03
N ARG A 12 -2.05 -13.23 -1.04
CA ARG A 12 -3.45 -13.44 -1.42
C ARG A 12 -4.24 -14.19 -0.36
N ASP A 13 -3.63 -15.21 0.28
CA ASP A 13 -4.29 -16.03 1.29
C ASP A 13 -4.61 -15.19 2.54
N ARG A 14 -3.71 -14.30 2.95
CA ARG A 14 -3.94 -13.33 4.03
C ARG A 14 -5.02 -12.30 3.70
N ILE A 15 -5.04 -11.80 2.46
CA ILE A 15 -6.09 -10.88 1.99
C ILE A 15 -7.45 -11.58 2.05
N LYS A 16 -7.52 -12.84 1.59
CA LYS A 16 -8.73 -13.64 1.65
C LYS A 16 -9.23 -13.80 3.08
N GLU A 17 -8.36 -14.20 4.00
CA GLU A 17 -8.69 -14.38 5.42
C GLU A 17 -9.31 -13.12 6.03
N VAL A 18 -8.66 -11.98 5.86
CA VAL A 18 -9.16 -10.70 6.39
C VAL A 18 -10.47 -10.29 5.71
N HIS A 19 -10.62 -10.52 4.41
CA HIS A 19 -11.84 -10.23 3.68
C HIS A 19 -13.01 -11.11 4.11
N GLU A 20 -12.79 -12.40 4.35
CA GLU A 20 -13.81 -13.35 4.83
C GLU A 20 -14.28 -13.02 6.25
N ASN A 21 -13.46 -12.32 7.04
CA ASN A 21 -13.84 -11.78 8.35
C ASN A 21 -14.65 -10.46 8.25
N GLY A 22 -15.12 -10.08 7.06
CA GLY A 22 -16.01 -8.95 6.83
C GLY A 22 -15.34 -7.59 6.67
N VAL A 23 -14.01 -7.55 6.52
CA VAL A 23 -13.26 -6.30 6.30
C VAL A 23 -13.32 -5.92 4.81
N GLN A 24 -13.71 -4.67 4.52
CA GLN A 24 -13.61 -4.11 3.18
C GLN A 24 -12.15 -3.75 2.86
N ILE A 25 -11.64 -4.25 1.74
CA ILE A 25 -10.22 -4.12 1.41
C ILE A 25 -10.00 -3.35 0.11
N CYS A 26 -9.21 -2.29 0.20
CA CYS A 26 -8.59 -1.60 -0.91
C CYS A 26 -7.08 -1.88 -0.92
N LEU A 27 -6.56 -2.40 -2.01
CA LEU A 27 -5.14 -2.68 -2.18
C LEU A 27 -4.49 -1.63 -3.06
N VAL A 28 -3.29 -1.21 -2.70
CA VAL A 28 -2.41 -0.40 -3.56
C VAL A 28 -1.08 -1.14 -3.69
N ILE A 29 -0.70 -1.46 -4.92
CA ILE A 29 0.47 -2.28 -5.20
C ILE A 29 1.48 -1.49 -6.01
N GLY A 30 2.74 -1.40 -5.50
CA GLY A 30 3.82 -0.75 -6.20
C GLY A 30 4.32 -1.51 -7.43
N GLY A 31 5.02 -0.82 -8.32
CA GLY A 31 5.66 -1.37 -9.53
C GLY A 31 7.16 -1.65 -9.41
N GLY A 32 7.78 -1.32 -8.28
CA GLY A 32 9.23 -1.28 -8.10
C GLY A 32 9.99 -2.61 -8.22
N ASN A 33 9.30 -3.73 -8.29
CA ASN A 33 9.84 -5.05 -8.59
C ASN A 33 9.99 -5.31 -10.11
N ILE A 34 9.30 -4.53 -10.94
CA ILE A 34 9.36 -4.56 -12.41
C ILE A 34 10.22 -3.38 -12.90
N PHE A 35 9.88 -2.17 -12.44
CA PHE A 35 10.55 -0.95 -12.86
C PHE A 35 10.60 0.07 -11.71
N ARG A 36 11.77 0.70 -11.50
CA ARG A 36 11.99 1.72 -10.47
C ARG A 36 12.31 3.07 -11.10
N GLY A 37 11.28 3.88 -11.39
CA GLY A 37 11.39 5.15 -12.09
C GLY A 37 12.41 6.11 -11.48
N ALA A 38 12.44 6.27 -10.16
CA ALA A 38 13.41 7.13 -9.49
C ALA A 38 14.87 6.70 -9.72
N LYS A 39 15.16 5.40 -9.81
CA LYS A 39 16.50 4.87 -10.12
C LYS A 39 16.87 5.12 -11.57
N GLU A 40 15.95 4.91 -12.49
CA GLU A 40 16.20 5.10 -13.92
C GLU A 40 16.30 6.59 -14.28
N ALA A 41 15.60 7.48 -13.57
CA ALA A 41 15.77 8.92 -13.73
C ALA A 41 17.20 9.38 -13.35
N VAL A 42 17.81 8.79 -12.32
CA VAL A 42 19.22 9.04 -11.97
C VAL A 42 20.16 8.57 -13.10
N ASN A 43 19.79 7.52 -13.84
CA ASN A 43 20.54 7.00 -14.98
C ASN A 43 20.31 7.79 -16.29
N GLY A 44 19.67 8.96 -16.23
CA GLY A 44 19.47 9.87 -17.36
C GLY A 44 18.15 9.74 -18.10
N MET A 45 17.22 8.87 -17.66
CA MET A 45 15.87 8.83 -18.22
C MET A 45 15.07 10.04 -17.73
N ASN A 46 14.24 10.62 -18.61
CA ASN A 46 13.32 11.69 -18.22
C ASN A 46 12.40 11.21 -17.06
N ARG A 47 12.32 11.98 -15.99
CA ARG A 47 11.59 11.60 -14.77
C ARG A 47 10.12 11.31 -15.03
N THR A 48 9.45 12.14 -15.83
CA THR A 48 8.03 11.96 -16.18
C THR A 48 7.81 10.62 -16.88
N VAL A 49 8.68 10.30 -17.86
CA VAL A 49 8.60 9.02 -18.61
C VAL A 49 8.88 7.83 -17.66
N ALA A 50 9.89 7.95 -16.81
CA ALA A 50 10.22 6.91 -15.84
C ALA A 50 9.06 6.64 -14.87
N ASP A 51 8.39 7.68 -14.38
CA ASP A 51 7.24 7.54 -13.49
C ASP A 51 6.02 6.95 -14.24
N GLN A 52 5.79 7.31 -15.51
CA GLN A 52 4.75 6.70 -16.35
C GLN A 52 4.97 5.20 -16.54
N ILE A 53 6.21 4.78 -16.82
CA ILE A 53 6.56 3.35 -16.91
C ILE A 53 6.34 2.67 -15.55
N GLY A 54 6.71 3.32 -14.45
CA GLY A 54 6.44 2.84 -13.09
C GLY A 54 4.94 2.65 -12.80
N MET A 55 4.09 3.57 -13.26
CA MET A 55 2.63 3.45 -13.14
C MET A 55 2.11 2.25 -13.94
N LEU A 56 2.57 2.02 -15.17
CA LEU A 56 2.23 0.82 -15.96
C LEU A 56 2.68 -0.47 -15.25
N ALA A 57 3.85 -0.47 -14.62
CA ALA A 57 4.33 -1.62 -13.85
C ALA A 57 3.41 -1.95 -12.66
N THR A 58 2.75 -0.95 -12.03
CA THR A 58 1.74 -1.19 -10.99
C THR A 58 0.51 -1.89 -11.56
N VAL A 59 0.08 -1.55 -12.78
CA VAL A 59 -1.05 -2.20 -13.46
C VAL A 59 -0.76 -3.69 -13.70
N MET A 60 0.44 -4.02 -14.18
CA MET A 60 0.87 -5.42 -14.37
C MET A 60 0.80 -6.21 -13.05
N ASN A 61 1.26 -5.63 -11.95
CA ASN A 61 1.19 -6.27 -10.63
C ASN A 61 -0.26 -6.40 -10.13
N ALA A 62 -1.10 -5.39 -10.37
CA ALA A 62 -2.51 -5.40 -9.99
C ALA A 62 -3.29 -6.50 -10.71
N LEU A 63 -3.13 -6.65 -12.01
CA LEU A 63 -3.73 -7.73 -12.80
C LEU A 63 -3.25 -9.13 -12.35
N SER A 64 -1.96 -9.26 -12.03
CA SER A 64 -1.40 -10.49 -11.52
C SER A 64 -2.01 -10.86 -10.15
N MET A 65 -2.20 -9.89 -9.26
CA MET A 65 -2.82 -10.09 -7.95
C MET A 65 -4.32 -10.38 -8.09
N GLN A 66 -5.04 -9.68 -8.98
CA GLN A 66 -6.43 -9.97 -9.29
C GLN A 66 -6.61 -11.43 -9.68
N ASN A 67 -5.85 -11.90 -10.68
CA ASN A 67 -5.90 -13.31 -11.11
C ASN A 67 -5.57 -14.29 -9.98
N ALA A 68 -4.64 -13.95 -9.09
CA ALA A 68 -4.28 -14.79 -7.96
C ALA A 68 -5.42 -14.88 -6.92
N LEU A 69 -6.10 -13.78 -6.61
CA LEU A 69 -7.23 -13.72 -5.68
C LEU A 69 -8.49 -14.39 -6.25
N GLU A 70 -8.80 -14.15 -7.53
CA GLU A 70 -9.94 -14.77 -8.20
C GLU A 70 -9.82 -16.30 -8.26
N LYS A 71 -8.62 -16.86 -8.41
CA LYS A 71 -8.35 -18.31 -8.36
C LYS A 71 -8.69 -18.96 -7.01
N ILE A 72 -8.74 -18.19 -5.95
CA ILE A 72 -9.11 -18.67 -4.61
C ILE A 72 -10.52 -18.21 -4.19
N GLY A 73 -11.33 -17.72 -5.14
CA GLY A 73 -12.74 -17.39 -4.96
C GLY A 73 -13.02 -15.98 -4.43
N VAL A 74 -12.02 -15.09 -4.37
CA VAL A 74 -12.21 -13.69 -3.96
C VAL A 74 -12.63 -12.85 -5.16
N SER A 75 -13.76 -12.16 -5.08
CA SER A 75 -14.18 -11.21 -6.11
C SER A 75 -13.36 -9.94 -6.08
N VAL A 76 -12.68 -9.59 -7.18
CA VAL A 76 -11.74 -8.47 -7.26
C VAL A 76 -12.06 -7.55 -8.42
N ARG A 77 -11.74 -6.26 -8.27
CA ARG A 77 -11.72 -5.30 -9.39
C ARG A 77 -10.44 -4.49 -9.37
N VAL A 78 -9.80 -4.36 -10.53
CA VAL A 78 -8.67 -3.45 -10.72
C VAL A 78 -9.20 -2.14 -11.28
N MET A 79 -8.83 -1.03 -10.64
CA MET A 79 -9.17 0.31 -11.07
C MET A 79 -7.90 1.14 -11.22
N SER A 80 -7.71 1.78 -12.38
CA SER A 80 -6.49 2.51 -12.70
C SER A 80 -6.68 4.02 -12.64
N GLY A 81 -5.71 4.72 -12.05
CA GLY A 81 -5.60 6.18 -12.10
C GLY A 81 -5.17 6.72 -13.46
N ILE A 82 -4.62 5.87 -14.34
CA ILE A 82 -4.33 6.19 -15.75
C ILE A 82 -5.33 5.49 -16.67
N HIS A 83 -5.65 6.14 -17.79
CA HIS A 83 -6.72 5.67 -18.70
C HIS A 83 -6.23 4.50 -19.57
N ILE A 84 -6.66 3.27 -19.26
CA ILE A 84 -6.37 2.02 -20.00
C ILE A 84 -7.62 1.12 -20.04
N PRO A 85 -8.70 1.55 -20.69
CA PRO A 85 -10.01 0.92 -20.56
C PRO A 85 -10.07 -0.51 -21.09
N ASP A 86 -9.21 -0.88 -22.04
CA ASP A 86 -9.15 -2.24 -22.60
C ASP A 86 -8.51 -3.27 -21.65
N VAL A 87 -7.89 -2.79 -20.53
CA VAL A 87 -7.14 -3.63 -19.61
C VAL A 87 -7.78 -3.71 -18.23
N CYS A 88 -8.26 -2.58 -17.71
CA CYS A 88 -8.90 -2.50 -16.41
C CYS A 88 -9.84 -1.30 -16.31
N GLU A 89 -10.66 -1.24 -15.25
CA GLU A 89 -11.57 -0.12 -15.06
C GLU A 89 -10.83 1.18 -14.78
N ASN A 90 -11.31 2.29 -15.35
CA ASN A 90 -10.86 3.61 -14.92
C ASN A 90 -11.35 3.89 -13.49
N TYR A 91 -10.49 4.49 -12.67
CA TYR A 91 -10.90 4.90 -11.35
C TYR A 91 -12.01 5.97 -11.42
N VAL A 92 -13.13 5.64 -10.83
CA VAL A 92 -14.25 6.55 -10.58
C VAL A 92 -14.73 6.28 -9.16
N TYR A 93 -14.67 7.29 -8.28
CA TYR A 93 -15.02 7.19 -6.86
C TYR A 93 -16.31 6.42 -6.58
N ARG A 94 -17.43 6.83 -7.19
CA ARG A 94 -18.74 6.19 -6.98
C ARG A 94 -18.77 4.73 -7.43
N ARG A 95 -17.99 4.38 -8.45
CA ARG A 95 -17.88 2.99 -8.92
C ARG A 95 -17.05 2.15 -7.94
N ALA A 96 -16.00 2.72 -7.37
CA ALA A 96 -15.21 2.06 -6.33
C ALA A 96 -16.07 1.76 -5.09
N LEU A 97 -16.84 2.73 -4.59
CA LEU A 97 -17.79 2.49 -3.50
C LEU A 97 -18.77 1.36 -3.80
N ARG A 98 -19.34 1.36 -5.01
CA ARG A 98 -20.26 0.29 -5.39
C ARG A 98 -19.60 -1.09 -5.47
N HIS A 99 -18.32 -1.17 -5.71
CA HIS A 99 -17.59 -2.44 -5.61
C HIS A 99 -17.43 -2.90 -4.16
N LEU A 100 -17.12 -2.00 -3.24
CA LEU A 100 -17.05 -2.30 -1.80
C LEU A 100 -18.43 -2.73 -1.25
N GLU A 101 -19.52 -2.03 -1.62
CA GLU A 101 -20.89 -2.40 -1.26
C GLU A 101 -21.25 -3.82 -1.73
N LYS A 102 -20.65 -4.29 -2.83
CA LYS A 102 -20.81 -5.65 -3.35
C LYS A 102 -19.81 -6.64 -2.77
N ASN A 103 -19.18 -6.31 -1.68
CA ASN A 103 -18.16 -7.13 -1.01
C ASN A 103 -17.04 -7.59 -1.96
N ARG A 104 -16.50 -6.66 -2.77
CA ARG A 104 -15.38 -6.91 -3.68
C ARG A 104 -14.13 -6.27 -3.14
N VAL A 105 -13.01 -6.95 -3.25
CA VAL A 105 -11.69 -6.34 -3.05
C VAL A 105 -11.39 -5.42 -4.25
N ILE A 106 -10.90 -4.22 -3.97
CA ILE A 106 -10.46 -3.29 -5.02
C ILE A 106 -8.94 -3.25 -5.03
N ILE A 107 -8.35 -3.26 -6.22
CA ILE A 107 -6.92 -3.00 -6.39
C ILE A 107 -6.77 -1.71 -7.19
N PHE A 108 -6.21 -0.69 -6.56
CA PHE A 108 -5.89 0.56 -7.23
C PHE A 108 -4.50 0.49 -7.88
N ALA A 109 -4.45 0.77 -9.16
CA ALA A 109 -3.25 0.80 -9.98
C ALA A 109 -3.01 2.18 -10.60
N GLY A 110 -1.84 2.41 -11.19
CA GLY A 110 -1.50 3.69 -11.80
C GLY A 110 -1.21 4.81 -10.78
N GLY A 111 -1.05 4.48 -9.49
CA GLY A 111 -0.77 5.45 -8.43
C GLY A 111 -1.81 6.56 -8.35
N THR A 112 -1.37 7.83 -8.31
CA THR A 112 -2.25 9.01 -8.39
C THR A 112 -2.72 9.32 -9.81
N GLY A 113 -2.17 8.66 -10.83
CA GLY A 113 -2.31 9.02 -12.25
C GLY A 113 -1.36 10.12 -12.70
N ASN A 114 -0.55 10.67 -11.81
CA ASN A 114 0.38 11.77 -12.09
C ASN A 114 1.83 11.38 -11.79
N PRO A 115 2.81 11.84 -12.61
CA PRO A 115 4.23 11.74 -12.29
C PRO A 115 4.57 12.45 -10.98
N TYR A 116 5.79 12.21 -10.47
CA TYR A 116 6.37 12.79 -9.25
C TYR A 116 5.76 12.33 -7.92
N PHE A 117 4.68 11.56 -7.94
CA PHE A 117 4.10 10.96 -6.75
C PHE A 117 4.52 9.48 -6.62
N THR A 118 4.63 9.02 -5.38
CA THR A 118 4.95 7.62 -5.11
C THR A 118 3.69 6.76 -4.96
N THR A 119 3.90 5.46 -4.84
CA THR A 119 2.83 4.52 -4.48
C THR A 119 2.23 4.84 -3.10
N ASP A 120 3.05 5.34 -2.17
CA ASP A 120 2.61 5.70 -0.82
C ASP A 120 1.66 6.89 -0.84
N THR A 121 1.97 7.93 -1.63
CA THR A 121 1.05 9.06 -1.86
C THR A 121 -0.25 8.60 -2.53
N GLY A 122 -0.14 7.69 -3.50
CA GLY A 122 -1.32 7.07 -4.13
C GLY A 122 -2.19 6.33 -3.11
N ALA A 123 -1.57 5.58 -2.20
CA ALA A 123 -2.28 4.84 -1.16
C ALA A 123 -2.99 5.78 -0.17
N ALA A 124 -2.32 6.83 0.30
CA ALA A 124 -2.91 7.83 1.19
C ALA A 124 -4.09 8.57 0.52
N LEU A 125 -3.95 8.93 -0.78
CA LEU A 125 -5.03 9.55 -1.55
C LEU A 125 -6.25 8.63 -1.64
N ARG A 126 -6.07 7.36 -2.00
CA ARG A 126 -7.19 6.42 -2.10
C ARG A 126 -7.81 6.11 -0.74
N ALA A 127 -7.00 6.01 0.33
CA ALA A 127 -7.52 5.84 1.68
C ALA A 127 -8.42 7.01 2.09
N SER A 128 -8.01 8.25 1.79
CA SER A 128 -8.81 9.45 2.09
C SER A 128 -10.09 9.51 1.26
N GLU A 129 -10.02 9.26 -0.06
CA GLU A 129 -11.20 9.27 -0.95
C GLU A 129 -12.20 8.17 -0.58
N MET A 130 -11.72 6.98 -0.22
CA MET A 130 -12.56 5.85 0.17
C MET A 130 -13.03 5.93 1.63
N GLN A 131 -12.60 6.93 2.38
CA GLN A 131 -12.88 7.08 3.80
C GLN A 131 -12.54 5.82 4.60
N CYS A 132 -11.34 5.28 4.33
CA CYS A 132 -10.87 4.10 5.03
C CYS A 132 -10.63 4.40 6.52
N ASP A 133 -10.92 3.41 7.38
CA ASP A 133 -10.68 3.51 8.83
C ASP A 133 -9.17 3.55 9.15
N ALA A 134 -8.32 2.96 8.30
CA ALA A 134 -6.88 2.98 8.44
C ALA A 134 -6.16 2.66 7.12
N LEU A 135 -4.91 3.11 7.02
CA LEU A 135 -3.95 2.77 5.96
C LEU A 135 -2.91 1.78 6.50
N PHE A 136 -2.89 0.57 5.96
CA PHE A 136 -1.96 -0.49 6.36
C PHE A 136 -0.72 -0.50 5.45
N LYS A 137 0.45 -0.24 6.02
CA LYS A 137 1.75 -0.26 5.33
C LYS A 137 2.52 -1.53 5.67
N ALA A 138 2.49 -2.50 4.76
CA ALA A 138 3.30 -3.70 4.87
C ALA A 138 4.77 -3.42 4.49
N THR A 139 5.71 -3.68 5.40
CA THR A 139 7.14 -3.40 5.24
C THR A 139 8.01 -4.62 5.50
N GLN A 140 9.34 -4.46 5.36
CA GLN A 140 10.32 -5.50 5.70
C GLN A 140 10.64 -5.56 7.20
N VAL A 141 10.23 -4.53 7.97
CA VAL A 141 10.38 -4.39 9.41
C VAL A 141 8.99 -4.31 10.06
N ASP A 142 8.90 -4.62 11.33
CA ASP A 142 7.63 -4.76 12.07
C ASP A 142 7.12 -3.46 12.70
N GLY A 143 7.57 -2.32 12.19
CA GLY A 143 7.12 -1.02 12.65
C GLY A 143 8.05 0.12 12.29
N VAL A 144 7.83 1.26 12.91
CA VAL A 144 8.67 2.46 12.83
C VAL A 144 9.69 2.42 13.95
N TYR A 145 10.92 2.74 13.62
CA TYR A 145 12.04 2.77 14.56
C TYR A 145 12.67 4.16 14.65
N ASP A 146 13.31 4.45 15.75
CA ASP A 146 14.08 5.70 15.96
C ASP A 146 15.32 5.79 15.07
N SER A 147 15.83 4.64 14.63
CA SER A 147 16.96 4.49 13.71
C SER A 147 16.79 3.21 12.87
N ASP A 148 17.60 3.02 11.83
CA ASP A 148 17.50 1.82 10.99
C ASP A 148 17.93 0.56 11.78
N PRO A 149 17.02 -0.38 12.09
CA PRO A 149 17.33 -1.57 12.88
C PRO A 149 18.28 -2.55 12.16
N ARG A 150 18.54 -2.36 10.86
CA ARG A 150 19.53 -3.14 10.12
C ARG A 150 20.96 -2.65 10.32
N GLN A 151 21.11 -1.38 10.70
CA GLN A 151 22.38 -0.72 10.91
C GLN A 151 22.69 -0.54 12.39
N ASN A 152 21.65 -0.39 13.22
CA ASN A 152 21.75 -0.20 14.66
C ASN A 152 20.93 -1.27 15.38
N SER A 153 21.64 -2.22 16.03
CA SER A 153 20.98 -3.27 16.81
C SER A 153 20.31 -2.75 18.10
N GLY A 154 20.59 -1.52 18.50
CA GLY A 154 19.94 -0.83 19.62
C GLY A 154 18.72 -0.01 19.22
N ALA A 155 18.31 -0.02 17.94
CA ALA A 155 17.14 0.71 17.45
C ALA A 155 15.86 0.29 18.19
N GLN A 156 15.11 1.27 18.67
CA GLN A 156 13.86 1.04 19.40
C GLN A 156 12.66 1.26 18.51
N ARG A 157 11.74 0.29 18.51
CA ARG A 157 10.49 0.39 17.79
C ARG A 157 9.48 1.22 18.57
N TYR A 158 8.82 2.15 17.90
CA TYR A 158 7.66 2.86 18.44
C TYR A 158 6.42 1.95 18.42
N THR A 159 5.67 1.93 19.51
CA THR A 159 4.32 1.35 19.54
C THR A 159 3.34 2.30 18.87
N ALA A 160 3.46 3.60 19.17
CA ALA A 160 2.70 4.66 18.53
C ALA A 160 3.61 5.88 18.35
N VAL A 161 3.32 6.71 17.34
CA VAL A 161 4.06 7.94 17.01
C VAL A 161 3.12 8.92 16.32
N THR A 162 3.30 10.23 16.52
CA THR A 162 2.49 11.23 15.84
C THR A 162 2.94 11.44 14.39
N TYR A 163 2.02 11.92 13.53
CA TYR A 163 2.38 12.31 12.15
C TYR A 163 3.46 13.40 12.15
N ASP A 164 3.35 14.38 13.06
CA ASP A 164 4.30 15.47 13.16
C ASP A 164 5.69 14.97 13.56
N GLU A 165 5.77 14.01 14.46
CA GLU A 165 7.06 13.40 14.84
C GLU A 165 7.67 12.65 13.65
N VAL A 166 6.88 11.88 12.90
CA VAL A 166 7.33 11.19 11.68
C VAL A 166 7.91 12.19 10.66
N ILE A 167 7.21 13.30 10.44
CA ILE A 167 7.63 14.34 9.48
C ILE A 167 8.87 15.07 9.98
N ASN A 168 8.85 15.58 11.22
CA ASN A 168 9.91 16.41 11.78
C ASN A 168 11.21 15.64 11.96
N ARG A 169 11.15 14.39 12.38
CA ARG A 169 12.32 13.50 12.54
C ARG A 169 12.70 12.77 11.26
N GLN A 170 11.98 12.99 10.17
CA GLN A 170 12.21 12.33 8.87
C GLN A 170 12.31 10.80 8.98
N LEU A 171 11.42 10.19 9.76
CA LEU A 171 11.39 8.74 9.95
C LEU A 171 11.05 8.07 8.62
N LYS A 172 11.87 7.09 8.21
CA LYS A 172 11.78 6.43 6.89
C LYS A 172 10.65 5.39 6.84
N VAL A 173 9.42 5.85 6.85
CA VAL A 173 8.21 5.00 6.78
C VAL A 173 7.56 5.08 5.41
N MET A 174 7.15 6.28 5.05
CA MET A 174 6.49 6.66 3.80
C MET A 174 7.07 7.99 3.33
N ASP A 175 6.74 8.42 2.12
CA ASP A 175 7.10 9.79 1.73
C ASP A 175 6.30 10.83 2.53
N THR A 176 6.90 12.01 2.71
CA THR A 176 6.32 13.09 3.52
C THR A 176 4.95 13.54 3.02
N ALA A 177 4.72 13.53 1.71
CA ALA A 177 3.44 13.92 1.12
C ALA A 177 2.33 12.93 1.49
N ALA A 178 2.64 11.62 1.52
CA ALA A 178 1.71 10.58 1.95
C ALA A 178 1.33 10.72 3.43
N VAL A 179 2.33 10.96 4.30
CA VAL A 179 2.09 11.16 5.74
C VAL A 179 1.28 12.44 6.00
N ALA A 180 1.61 13.54 5.31
CA ALA A 180 0.88 14.80 5.44
C ALA A 180 -0.58 14.66 4.98
N LEU A 181 -0.83 13.98 3.86
CA LEU A 181 -2.19 13.74 3.37
C LEU A 181 -3.01 12.87 4.34
N ALA A 182 -2.41 11.82 4.91
CA ALA A 182 -3.06 10.99 5.92
C ALA A 182 -3.38 11.80 7.19
N ARG A 183 -2.46 12.68 7.65
CA ARG A 183 -2.67 13.57 8.79
C ARG A 183 -3.85 14.51 8.57
N GLU A 184 -3.89 15.20 7.42
CA GLU A 184 -4.97 16.17 7.10
C GLU A 184 -6.35 15.52 7.04
N ASN A 185 -6.41 14.22 6.72
CA ASN A 185 -7.66 13.46 6.62
C ASN A 185 -7.89 12.54 7.84
N ASN A 186 -7.06 12.63 8.87
CA ASN A 186 -7.13 11.80 10.10
C ASN A 186 -7.16 10.27 9.81
N ILE A 187 -6.44 9.81 8.79
CA ILE A 187 -6.33 8.40 8.44
C ILE A 187 -5.14 7.79 9.20
N PRO A 188 -5.34 6.98 10.24
CA PRO A 188 -4.23 6.35 10.95
C PRO A 188 -3.46 5.41 10.04
N ILE A 189 -2.12 5.42 10.18
CA ILE A 189 -1.24 4.55 9.39
C ILE A 189 -0.72 3.45 10.31
N ILE A 190 -0.94 2.20 9.93
CA ILE A 190 -0.47 1.02 10.66
C ILE A 190 0.69 0.40 9.89
N VAL A 191 1.88 0.45 10.47
CA VAL A 191 3.12 -0.09 9.88
C VAL A 191 3.43 -1.42 10.50
N PHE A 192 3.47 -2.49 9.70
CA PHE A 192 3.67 -3.86 10.17
C PHE A 192 4.58 -4.66 9.26
N ALA A 193 5.10 -5.80 9.76
CA ALA A 193 5.94 -6.69 8.96
C ALA A 193 5.14 -7.43 7.89
N GLN A 194 5.64 -7.47 6.66
CA GLN A 194 5.08 -8.31 5.60
C GLN A 194 5.31 -9.81 5.85
N LYS A 195 6.21 -10.18 6.77
CA LYS A 195 6.55 -11.57 7.09
C LYS A 195 5.66 -12.11 8.21
N GLY A 196 5.31 -13.41 8.13
CA GLY A 196 4.44 -14.11 9.07
C GLY A 196 3.06 -14.37 8.47
N ASP A 197 2.51 -15.55 8.66
CA ASP A 197 1.25 -15.95 8.01
C ASP A 197 0.05 -15.18 8.55
N GLN A 198 0.08 -14.78 9.82
CA GLN A 198 -0.99 -14.03 10.49
C GLN A 198 -0.75 -12.50 10.57
N ALA A 199 0.38 -11.99 10.06
CA ALA A 199 0.80 -10.61 10.30
C ALA A 199 -0.22 -9.54 9.87
N LEU A 200 -0.98 -9.76 8.79
CA LEU A 200 -2.04 -8.85 8.36
C LEU A 200 -3.28 -8.98 9.26
N ALA A 201 -3.71 -10.20 9.57
CA ALA A 201 -4.85 -10.45 10.44
C ALA A 201 -4.60 -9.92 11.86
N ASP A 202 -3.40 -10.15 12.40
CA ASP A 202 -2.98 -9.61 13.70
C ASP A 202 -3.00 -8.07 13.69
N ALA A 203 -2.43 -7.43 12.67
CA ALA A 203 -2.43 -5.97 12.57
C ALA A 203 -3.85 -5.41 12.45
N VAL A 204 -4.75 -6.05 11.70
CA VAL A 204 -6.15 -5.64 11.54
C VAL A 204 -6.93 -5.80 12.84
N SER A 205 -6.67 -6.86 13.63
CA SER A 205 -7.31 -7.10 14.94
C SER A 205 -6.66 -6.31 16.08
N GLY A 206 -5.64 -5.50 15.81
CA GLY A 206 -4.90 -4.75 16.83
C GLY A 206 -3.97 -5.61 17.67
N GLN A 207 -3.60 -6.78 17.18
CA GLN A 207 -2.70 -7.73 17.85
C GLN A 207 -1.34 -7.76 17.15
N GLY A 208 -0.35 -8.35 17.80
CA GLY A 208 0.99 -8.52 17.22
C GLY A 208 1.85 -7.26 17.28
N ASN A 209 2.90 -7.26 16.45
CA ASN A 209 3.88 -6.18 16.40
C ASN A 209 3.59 -5.23 15.23
N PHE A 210 3.27 -3.99 15.55
CA PHE A 210 3.09 -2.91 14.58
C PHE A 210 3.37 -1.54 15.25
N THR A 211 3.49 -0.52 14.46
CA THR A 211 3.45 0.88 14.91
C THR A 211 2.23 1.58 14.34
N ILE A 212 1.48 2.28 15.18
CA ILE A 212 0.40 3.15 14.73
C ILE A 212 0.90 4.61 14.65
N ILE A 213 0.66 5.26 13.50
CA ILE A 213 0.89 6.69 13.30
C ILE A 213 -0.46 7.37 13.31
N LYS A 214 -0.66 8.32 14.23
CA LYS A 214 -1.95 9.01 14.44
C LYS A 214 -1.73 10.44 14.94
N GLN A 215 -2.80 11.20 15.16
CA GLN A 215 -2.72 12.61 15.55
C GLN A 215 -2.16 12.78 16.97
N GLU A 216 -2.59 11.95 17.91
CA GLU A 216 -2.20 12.00 19.33
C GLU A 216 -1.78 10.61 19.80
N VAL A 217 -0.78 10.54 20.69
CA VAL A 217 -0.22 9.30 21.22
C VAL A 217 -0.34 9.28 22.75
#